data_a534455b1ccc17561f49a95bda639d8e
#
_entry.id   a534455b1ccc17561f49a95bda639d8e
#
_cell.length_a   1.000
_cell.length_b   1.000
_cell.length_c   1.000
_cell.angle_alpha   90.00
_cell.angle_beta   90.00
_cell.angle_gamma   90.00
#
_symmetry.space_group_name_H-M   'P 1'
#
loop_
_entity.id
_entity.type
_entity.pdbx_description
1 polymer ?
#
loop_
_entity_poly.entity_id
_entity_poly.type
_entity_poly.pdbx_seq_one_letter_code
_entity_poly.pdbx_strand_id
1 'polypeptide(L)'
;YITVHNDSGDYKILLKSISYIETYNRNLMIHTDQGNIVCYWKMKEMENKIRQYGFARNHSSFIVNLFYVSNIEKMDIKLMTGERIPIGKSKKKDFMSSLALYWGGEI
;
A
#
# COMPACT_ATOMS: atom_id res chain seq x y z
N TYR A 1 -12.35 6.30 3.77
CA TYR A 1 -11.89 5.41 4.84
C TYR A 1 -12.23 3.95 4.55
N ILE A 2 -11.61 3.03 5.29
CA ILE A 2 -11.99 1.63 5.32
C ILE A 2 -12.26 1.23 6.76
N THR A 3 -13.05 0.17 6.93
CA THR A 3 -13.26 -0.43 8.24
C THR A 3 -12.70 -1.85 8.19
N VAL A 4 -11.94 -2.21 9.21
CA VAL A 4 -11.33 -3.53 9.32
C VAL A 4 -11.53 -4.03 10.73
N HIS A 5 -11.38 -5.34 10.92
CA HIS A 5 -11.48 -5.89 12.27
C HIS A 5 -10.39 -6.93 12.52
N ASN A 6 -10.11 -7.13 13.78
CA ASN A 6 -9.23 -8.18 14.28
C ASN A 6 -9.72 -8.59 15.67
N ASP A 7 -8.92 -9.39 16.39
CA ASP A 7 -9.31 -9.87 17.71
C ASP A 7 -9.50 -8.75 18.74
N SER A 8 -8.89 -7.59 18.50
CA SER A 8 -8.98 -6.45 19.44
C SER A 8 -10.18 -5.56 19.19
N GLY A 9 -10.84 -5.65 18.03
CA GLY A 9 -12.01 -4.83 17.76
C GLY A 9 -12.15 -4.43 16.30
N ASP A 10 -12.97 -3.40 16.09
CA ASP A 10 -13.25 -2.84 14.77
C ASP A 10 -12.61 -1.47 14.67
N TYR A 11 -12.02 -1.19 13.50
CA TYR A 11 -11.26 0.04 13.29
C TYR A 11 -11.70 0.76 12.03
N LYS A 12 -11.93 2.05 12.17
CA LYS A 12 -12.12 2.95 11.02
C LYS A 12 -10.76 3.59 10.73
N ILE A 13 -10.24 3.37 9.52
CA ILE A 13 -8.92 3.86 9.15
C ILE A 13 -9.08 4.84 8.00
N LEU A 14 -8.60 6.07 8.17
CA LEU A 14 -8.59 7.05 7.10
C LEU A 14 -7.53 6.65 6.08
N LEU A 15 -7.90 6.62 4.80
CA LEU A 15 -6.99 6.19 3.75
C LEU A 15 -5.73 7.04 3.68
N LYS A 16 -5.85 8.34 3.93
CA LYS A 16 -4.69 9.25 3.91
C LYS A 16 -3.67 8.97 5.00
N SER A 17 -4.06 8.22 6.03
CA SER A 17 -3.13 7.87 7.11
C SER A 17 -2.33 6.60 6.79
N ILE A 18 -2.70 5.86 5.76
CA ILE A 18 -2.05 4.59 5.41
C ILE A 18 -0.89 4.86 4.46
N SER A 19 0.32 4.41 4.84
CA SER A 19 1.48 4.52 3.97
C SER A 19 1.61 3.29 3.06
N TYR A 20 1.49 2.09 3.62
CA TYR A 20 1.50 0.87 2.84
C TYR A 20 0.89 -0.28 3.64
N ILE A 21 0.62 -1.37 2.95
CA ILE A 21 0.02 -2.57 3.52
C ILE A 21 0.86 -3.76 3.07
N GLU A 22 1.15 -4.68 3.99
CA GLU A 22 1.92 -5.87 3.68
C GLU A 22 1.25 -7.12 4.19
N THR A 23 1.58 -8.27 3.60
CA THR A 23 1.14 -9.55 4.14
C THR A 23 1.87 -9.81 5.46
N TYR A 24 1.15 -10.33 6.43
CA TYR A 24 1.69 -10.57 7.76
C TYR A 24 0.98 -11.77 8.39
N ASN A 25 1.72 -12.87 8.57
CA ASN A 25 1.17 -14.10 9.19
C ASN A 25 -0.18 -14.51 8.59
N ARG A 26 -0.25 -14.56 7.25
CA ARG A 26 -1.46 -14.90 6.48
C ARG A 26 -2.59 -13.87 6.56
N ASN A 27 -2.36 -12.78 7.28
CA ASN A 27 -3.25 -11.64 7.34
C ASN A 27 -2.58 -10.44 6.67
N LEU A 28 -3.05 -9.25 6.94
CA LEU A 28 -2.45 -8.02 6.45
C LEU A 28 -2.02 -7.15 7.63
N MET A 29 -0.91 -6.46 7.46
CA MET A 29 -0.48 -5.41 8.37
C MET A 29 -0.66 -4.08 7.66
N ILE A 30 -1.49 -3.21 8.22
CA ILE A 30 -1.72 -1.87 7.68
C ILE A 30 -0.84 -0.90 8.44
N HIS A 31 0.08 -0.25 7.73
CA HIS A 31 0.98 0.74 8.33
C HIS A 31 0.36 2.12 8.21
N THR A 32 0.11 2.76 9.35
CA THR A 32 -0.48 4.10 9.40
C THR A 32 0.43 5.05 10.16
N ASP A 33 0.14 6.33 10.08
CA ASP A 33 0.87 7.37 10.82
C ASP A 33 0.61 7.32 12.33
N GLN A 34 -0.33 6.47 12.76
CA GLN A 34 -0.67 6.31 14.18
C GLN A 34 -0.40 4.89 14.68
N GLY A 35 0.38 4.12 13.94
CA GLY A 35 0.72 2.76 14.31
C GLY A 35 0.20 1.74 13.31
N ASN A 36 0.47 0.47 13.61
CA ASN A 36 0.16 -0.62 12.70
C ASN A 36 -1.06 -1.38 13.17
N ILE A 37 -1.89 -1.80 12.21
CA ILE A 37 -3.13 -2.54 12.51
C ILE A 37 -3.14 -3.81 11.68
N VAL A 38 -3.27 -4.94 12.35
CA VAL A 38 -3.45 -6.24 11.67
C VAL A 38 -4.92 -6.38 11.31
N CYS A 39 -5.21 -6.84 10.10
CA CYS A 39 -6.57 -7.15 9.72
C CYS A 39 -6.64 -8.47 8.94
N TYR A 40 -7.83 -9.07 8.92
CA TYR A 40 -8.02 -10.43 8.40
C TYR A 40 -8.45 -10.50 6.94
N TRP A 41 -8.13 -9.47 6.18
CA TRP A 41 -8.40 -9.43 4.75
C TRP A 41 -7.31 -10.14 3.95
N LYS A 42 -7.67 -10.54 2.73
CA LYS A 42 -6.70 -11.01 1.76
C LYS A 42 -6.17 -9.84 0.96
N MET A 43 -4.93 -9.98 0.47
CA MET A 43 -4.28 -8.90 -0.30
C MET A 43 -5.12 -8.51 -1.53
N LYS A 44 -5.69 -9.48 -2.24
CA LYS A 44 -6.50 -9.20 -3.42
C LYS A 44 -7.78 -8.44 -3.09
N GLU A 45 -8.41 -8.77 -1.98
CA GLU A 45 -9.59 -8.05 -1.50
C GLU A 45 -9.25 -6.59 -1.20
N MET A 46 -8.14 -6.39 -0.50
CA MET A 46 -7.69 -5.06 -0.13
C MET A 46 -7.34 -4.26 -1.38
N GLU A 47 -6.60 -4.84 -2.31
CA GLU A 47 -6.25 -4.20 -3.57
C GLU A 47 -7.49 -3.71 -4.31
N ASN A 48 -8.49 -4.57 -4.45
CA ASN A 48 -9.72 -4.22 -5.14
C ASN A 48 -10.49 -3.10 -4.43
N LYS A 49 -10.41 -3.06 -3.12
CA LYS A 49 -11.14 -2.08 -2.33
C LYS A 49 -10.55 -0.68 -2.44
N ILE A 50 -9.23 -0.55 -2.45
CA ILE A 50 -8.60 0.76 -2.28
C ILE A 50 -7.83 1.27 -3.51
N ARG A 51 -7.68 0.48 -4.58
CA ARG A 51 -6.89 0.95 -5.72
C ARG A 51 -7.45 2.20 -6.39
N GLN A 52 -8.76 2.41 -6.35
CA GLN A 52 -9.38 3.60 -6.93
C GLN A 52 -9.06 4.86 -6.12
N TYR A 53 -8.47 4.72 -4.97
CA TYR A 53 -8.14 5.84 -4.08
C TYR A 53 -6.65 6.16 -4.03
N GLY A 54 -5.92 5.82 -5.08
CA GLY A 54 -4.51 6.17 -5.17
C GLY A 54 -3.56 5.16 -4.54
N PHE A 55 -3.99 3.91 -4.44
CA PHE A 55 -3.14 2.81 -3.98
C PHE A 55 -2.80 1.91 -5.16
N ALA A 56 -1.62 1.30 -5.12
CA ALA A 56 -1.18 0.39 -6.17
C ALA A 56 -0.46 -0.83 -5.59
N ARG A 57 -0.66 -1.98 -6.23
CA ARG A 57 0.02 -3.21 -5.86
C ARG A 57 1.44 -3.17 -6.42
N ASN A 58 2.43 -2.97 -5.56
CA ASN A 58 3.83 -2.87 -5.99
C ASN A 58 4.58 -4.21 -5.93
N HIS A 59 4.00 -5.18 -5.27
CA HIS A 59 4.62 -6.50 -5.04
C HIS A 59 3.49 -7.45 -4.67
N SER A 60 3.71 -8.76 -4.83
CA SER A 60 2.69 -9.73 -4.44
C SER A 60 2.30 -9.61 -2.96
N SER A 61 3.22 -9.11 -2.14
CA SER A 61 3.00 -8.97 -0.69
C SER A 61 2.85 -7.53 -0.21
N PHE A 62 2.74 -6.55 -1.11
CA PHE A 62 2.67 -5.13 -0.73
C PHE A 62 1.68 -4.36 -1.59
N ILE A 63 0.99 -3.42 -0.94
CA ILE A 63 0.22 -2.36 -1.59
C ILE A 63 0.73 -1.04 -1.01
N VAL A 64 1.03 -0.07 -1.87
CA VAL A 64 1.54 1.22 -1.42
C VAL A 64 0.54 2.33 -1.71
N ASN A 65 0.47 3.32 -0.81
CA ASN A 65 -0.24 4.56 -1.05
C ASN A 65 0.68 5.44 -1.90
N LEU A 66 0.27 5.73 -3.13
CA LEU A 66 1.11 6.49 -4.07
C LEU A 66 1.46 7.88 -3.57
N PHE A 67 0.63 8.46 -2.71
CA PHE A 67 0.92 9.74 -2.08
C PHE A 67 2.23 9.72 -1.29
N TYR A 68 2.56 8.60 -0.67
CA TYR A 68 3.75 8.49 0.17
C TYR A 68 5.02 8.15 -0.60
N VAL A 69 4.94 7.90 -1.90
CA VAL A 69 6.13 7.57 -2.69
C VAL A 69 6.97 8.82 -2.88
N SER A 70 8.19 8.78 -2.35
CA SER A 70 9.16 9.86 -2.51
C SER A 70 9.93 9.71 -3.83
N ASN A 71 10.49 8.53 -4.04
CA ASN A 71 11.24 8.24 -5.26
C ASN A 71 11.38 6.73 -5.45
N ILE A 72 11.79 6.37 -6.66
CA ILE A 72 12.07 4.98 -7.02
C ILE A 72 13.56 4.87 -7.28
N GLU A 73 14.20 3.90 -6.64
CA GLU A 73 15.63 3.61 -6.84
C GLU A 73 15.78 2.14 -7.19
N LYS A 74 16.09 1.84 -8.45
CA LYS A 74 16.17 0.47 -8.97
C LYS A 74 14.83 -0.24 -8.76
N MET A 75 14.80 -1.29 -7.95
CA MET A 75 13.59 -2.05 -7.66
C MET A 75 13.04 -1.75 -6.26
N ASP A 76 13.40 -0.60 -5.69
CA ASP A 76 12.93 -0.18 -4.39
C ASP A 76 12.13 1.12 -4.48
N ILE A 77 11.08 1.18 -3.67
CA ILE A 77 10.28 2.39 -3.47
C ILE A 77 10.74 3.00 -2.16
N LYS A 78 11.19 4.25 -2.20
CA LYS A 78 11.46 4.99 -0.98
C LYS A 78 10.24 5.82 -0.62
N LEU A 79 9.76 5.66 0.60
CA LEU A 79 8.60 6.37 1.10
C LEU A 79 9.00 7.67 1.80
N MET A 80 8.08 8.61 1.85
CA MET A 80 8.29 9.88 2.55
C MET A 80 8.53 9.67 4.05
N THR A 81 8.07 8.55 4.59
CA THR A 81 8.32 8.14 5.97
C THR A 81 9.72 7.60 6.20
N GLY A 82 10.51 7.40 5.14
CA GLY A 82 11.88 6.89 5.22
C GLY A 82 12.01 5.40 4.97
N GLU A 83 10.91 4.66 4.95
CA GLU A 83 10.95 3.23 4.71
C GLU A 83 11.18 2.91 3.24
N ARG A 84 11.73 1.72 2.99
CA ARG A 84 11.91 1.19 1.64
C ARG A 84 11.12 -0.09 1.50
N ILE A 85 10.38 -0.20 0.40
CA ILE A 85 9.61 -1.40 0.10
C ILE A 85 9.93 -1.84 -1.34
N PRO A 86 9.85 -3.15 -1.63
CA PRO A 86 10.30 -3.66 -2.93
C PRO A 86 9.26 -3.51 -4.02
N ILE A 87 9.72 -3.51 -5.26
CA ILE A 87 8.85 -3.68 -6.42
C ILE A 87 9.05 -5.11 -6.93
N GLY A 88 7.96 -5.87 -7.01
CA GLY A 88 8.01 -7.21 -7.57
C GLY A 88 8.09 -7.18 -9.09
N LYS A 89 8.87 -8.09 -9.68
CA LYS A 89 9.05 -8.14 -11.13
C LYS A 89 7.72 -8.24 -11.87
N SER A 90 6.83 -9.09 -11.39
CA SER A 90 5.52 -9.29 -12.04
C SER A 90 4.58 -8.11 -11.89
N LYS A 91 4.84 -7.20 -10.95
CA LYS A 91 3.99 -6.04 -10.69
C LYS A 91 4.58 -4.74 -11.21
N LYS A 92 5.83 -4.74 -11.64
CA LYS A 92 6.56 -3.52 -11.98
C LYS A 92 5.87 -2.70 -13.05
N LYS A 93 5.47 -3.32 -14.15
CA LYS A 93 4.86 -2.61 -15.28
C LYS A 93 3.60 -1.86 -14.85
N ASP A 94 2.68 -2.57 -14.20
CA ASP A 94 1.40 -1.97 -13.78
C ASP A 94 1.61 -0.94 -12.69
N PHE A 95 2.53 -1.21 -11.76
CA PHE A 95 2.84 -0.25 -10.70
C PHE A 95 3.41 1.05 -11.29
N MET A 96 4.38 0.96 -12.20
CA MET A 96 4.99 2.15 -12.79
C MET A 96 3.98 2.94 -13.60
N SER A 97 3.04 2.28 -14.28
CA SER A 97 1.95 2.95 -14.99
C SER A 97 1.04 3.70 -14.03
N SER A 98 0.69 3.09 -12.92
CA SER A 98 -0.15 3.72 -11.89
C SER A 98 0.54 4.92 -11.28
N LEU A 99 1.83 4.81 -11.00
CA LEU A 99 2.62 5.90 -10.44
C LEU A 99 2.72 7.07 -11.42
N ALA A 100 2.95 6.78 -12.71
CA ALA A 100 3.02 7.81 -13.74
C ALA A 100 1.72 8.60 -13.82
N LEU A 101 0.58 7.91 -13.81
CA LEU A 101 -0.72 8.56 -13.82
C LEU A 101 -0.91 9.43 -12.58
N TYR A 102 -0.54 8.91 -11.43
CA TYR A 102 -0.68 9.63 -10.17
C TYR A 102 0.17 10.90 -10.15
N TRP A 103 1.38 10.83 -10.71
CA TRP A 103 2.31 11.96 -10.79
C TRP A 103 2.03 12.90 -11.97
N GLY A 104 0.89 12.75 -12.63
CA GLY A 104 0.51 13.64 -13.74
C GLY A 104 0.94 13.15 -15.11
N GLY A 105 1.27 11.86 -15.23
CA GLY A 105 1.60 11.24 -16.52
C GLY A 105 3.05 11.37 -16.94
N GLU A 106 3.90 12.00 -16.12
CA GLU A 106 5.32 12.19 -16.46
C GLU A 106 6.20 11.65 -15.34
N ILE A 107 7.14 10.82 -15.71
CA ILE A 107 8.15 10.33 -14.79
C ILE A 107 9.52 10.51 -15.41
#